data_7fb81047767501e9dcdfbd96f03b72bc
#
_entry.id   7fb81047767501e9dcdfbd96f03b72bc
#
_cell.length_a   1.000
_cell.length_b   1.000
_cell.length_c   1.000
_cell.angle_alpha   90.00
_cell.angle_beta   90.00
_cell.angle_gamma   90.00
#
_symmetry.space_group_name_H-M   'P 1'
#
loop_
_entity.id
_entity.type
_entity.pdbx_description
1 polymer ?
#
loop_
_entity_poly.entity_id
_entity_poly.type
_entity_poly.pdbx_seq_one_letter_code
_entity_poly.pdbx_strand_id
1 'polypeptide(L)'
;NKREACMGKLYGKKAESSGQEGRRVKMDIRGYVSPDCRELAELFYGTVHSVNAGDYTEEQLAAWADGRVDLEAWDRSFRRHHTLVAVEDGQITGFGDMDDTGYLDRLYVHKDFQHRGIATALCDKLEGAVRAPRFTTHASITAKPFFERRGYKAVKEQQVERKGVLLTNYVMIKEEGSC
;
A
#
# COMPACT_ATOMS: atom_id res chain seq x y z
N ASN A 1 4.73 -0.35 -74.21
CA ASN A 1 5.94 -1.13 -74.52
C ASN A 1 6.51 -1.63 -73.14
N LYS A 2 6.20 -2.85 -72.88
CA LYS A 2 7.13 -4.01 -72.80
C LYS A 2 8.23 -3.82 -71.76
N ARG A 3 8.48 -4.65 -70.81
CA ARG A 3 8.38 -6.12 -70.59
C ARG A 3 8.79 -6.36 -69.16
N GLU A 4 8.08 -7.20 -68.45
CA GLU A 4 8.47 -8.56 -67.99
C GLU A 4 9.64 -8.62 -67.01
N ALA A 5 9.28 -8.98 -65.81
CA ALA A 5 9.37 -10.30 -65.16
C ALA A 5 10.79 -10.71 -64.81
N CYS A 6 10.98 -10.98 -63.48
CA CYS A 6 11.56 -12.25 -63.10
C CYS A 6 11.38 -12.51 -61.62
N MET A 7 10.93 -13.73 -61.37
CA MET A 7 10.73 -14.38 -60.08
C MET A 7 12.03 -14.50 -59.29
N GLY A 8 11.89 -14.34 -57.97
CA GLY A 8 12.89 -14.79 -57.00
C GLY A 8 12.21 -15.16 -55.71
N LYS A 9 11.80 -16.42 -55.62
CA LYS A 9 11.45 -17.06 -54.32
C LYS A 9 12.68 -17.07 -53.43
N LEU A 10 12.59 -16.48 -52.26
CA LEU A 10 13.47 -16.84 -51.16
C LEU A 10 12.63 -17.03 -49.90
N TYR A 11 12.67 -18.23 -49.44
CA TYR A 11 12.13 -18.69 -48.18
C TYR A 11 12.66 -17.83 -47.01
N GLY A 12 11.81 -16.99 -46.45
CA GLY A 12 12.07 -16.35 -45.15
C GLY A 12 11.48 -17.22 -44.07
N LYS A 13 12.33 -17.75 -43.23
CA LYS A 13 12.00 -18.49 -42.02
C LYS A 13 11.03 -17.66 -41.18
N LYS A 14 9.88 -18.25 -40.83
CA LYS A 14 9.07 -17.80 -39.71
C LYS A 14 9.96 -17.78 -38.47
N ALA A 15 10.26 -16.61 -37.97
CA ALA A 15 10.66 -16.46 -36.59
C ALA A 15 9.43 -16.77 -35.73
N GLU A 16 9.44 -17.91 -35.08
CA GLU A 16 8.55 -18.19 -33.97
C GLU A 16 8.93 -17.20 -32.86
N SER A 17 8.15 -16.14 -32.75
CA SER A 17 8.14 -15.34 -31.55
C SER A 17 7.57 -16.27 -30.44
N SER A 18 8.45 -16.83 -29.63
CA SER A 18 8.09 -17.38 -28.35
C SER A 18 7.46 -16.25 -27.55
N GLY A 19 6.14 -16.18 -27.58
CA GLY A 19 5.35 -15.35 -26.69
C GLY A 19 5.61 -15.83 -25.27
N GLN A 20 6.55 -15.18 -24.57
CA GLN A 20 6.46 -15.11 -23.13
C GLN A 20 5.20 -14.30 -22.85
N GLU A 21 4.07 -14.98 -22.71
CA GLU A 21 2.94 -14.44 -21.96
C GLU A 21 3.47 -14.09 -20.59
N GLY A 22 3.74 -12.80 -20.38
CA GLY A 22 4.09 -12.28 -19.09
C GLY A 22 3.01 -12.72 -18.10
N ARG A 23 3.34 -13.66 -17.23
CA ARG A 23 2.47 -14.13 -16.17
C ARG A 23 1.98 -12.89 -15.41
N ARG A 24 0.74 -12.50 -15.64
CA ARG A 24 0.13 -11.36 -14.96
C ARG A 24 0.07 -11.73 -13.50
N VAL A 25 0.99 -11.18 -12.71
CA VAL A 25 1.02 -11.38 -11.26
C VAL A 25 -0.30 -10.87 -10.72
N LYS A 26 -1.10 -11.77 -10.17
CA LYS A 26 -2.41 -11.43 -9.61
C LYS A 26 -2.21 -11.03 -8.16
N MET A 27 -2.53 -9.76 -7.86
CA MET A 27 -2.66 -9.31 -6.49
C MET A 27 -3.93 -9.91 -5.89
N ASP A 28 -3.79 -10.55 -4.74
CA ASP A 28 -4.89 -11.03 -3.92
C ASP A 28 -4.94 -10.27 -2.60
N ILE A 29 -6.15 -10.01 -2.09
CA ILE A 29 -6.37 -9.38 -0.79
C ILE A 29 -7.16 -10.32 0.08
N ARG A 30 -6.60 -10.66 1.22
CA ARG A 30 -7.21 -11.55 2.20
C ARG A 30 -7.22 -10.96 3.60
N GLY A 31 -8.00 -11.57 4.50
CA GLY A 31 -7.96 -11.25 5.92
C GLY A 31 -6.61 -11.61 6.55
N TYR A 32 -6.26 -10.83 7.56
CA TYR A 32 -5.10 -11.07 8.41
C TYR A 32 -5.24 -12.36 9.22
N VAL A 33 -4.14 -13.05 9.41
CA VAL A 33 -4.00 -14.16 10.36
C VAL A 33 -2.77 -13.93 11.24
N SER A 34 -2.80 -14.38 12.49
CA SER A 34 -1.73 -14.11 13.47
C SER A 34 -0.30 -14.44 13.01
N PRO A 35 -0.06 -15.51 12.23
CA PRO A 35 1.27 -15.78 11.68
C PRO A 35 1.83 -14.68 10.76
N ASP A 36 0.99 -13.81 10.19
CA ASP A 36 1.43 -12.71 9.34
C ASP A 36 2.16 -11.61 10.14
N CYS A 37 1.90 -11.50 11.44
CA CYS A 37 2.28 -10.32 12.23
C CYS A 37 3.75 -9.94 12.14
N ARG A 38 4.65 -10.90 12.17
CA ARG A 38 6.09 -10.65 12.04
C ARG A 38 6.45 -10.06 10.68
N GLU A 39 5.91 -10.62 9.61
CA GLU A 39 6.16 -10.13 8.24
C GLU A 39 5.59 -8.71 8.05
N LEU A 40 4.43 -8.40 8.66
CA LEU A 40 3.87 -7.05 8.65
C LEU A 40 4.76 -6.05 9.40
N ALA A 41 5.33 -6.45 10.53
CA ALA A 41 6.27 -5.60 11.27
C ALA A 41 7.56 -5.34 10.48
N GLU A 42 8.09 -6.33 9.78
CA GLU A 42 9.26 -6.19 8.90
C GLU A 42 8.95 -5.29 7.69
N LEU A 43 7.79 -5.46 7.06
CA LEU A 43 7.32 -4.61 5.97
C LEU A 43 7.19 -3.16 6.42
N PHE A 44 6.55 -2.92 7.57
CA PHE A 44 6.42 -1.60 8.20
C PHE A 44 7.77 -0.93 8.38
N TYR A 45 8.73 -1.60 9.00
CA TYR A 45 10.08 -1.09 9.21
C TYR A 45 10.76 -0.72 7.88
N GLY A 46 10.75 -1.63 6.91
CA GLY A 46 11.37 -1.41 5.61
C GLY A 46 10.74 -0.25 4.84
N THR A 47 9.43 -0.10 4.92
CA THR A 47 8.69 0.99 4.26
C THR A 47 8.97 2.33 4.91
N VAL A 48 8.92 2.44 6.23
CA VAL A 48 9.22 3.68 6.95
C VAL A 48 10.62 4.17 6.62
N HIS A 49 11.62 3.29 6.70
CA HIS A 49 13.03 3.66 6.47
C HIS A 49 13.40 3.85 5.00
N SER A 50 12.54 3.55 4.06
CA SER A 50 12.78 3.71 2.62
C SER A 50 11.87 4.76 2.00
N VAL A 51 10.56 4.54 2.03
CA VAL A 51 9.57 5.39 1.36
C VAL A 51 9.37 6.73 2.08
N ASN A 52 9.37 6.71 3.42
CA ASN A 52 9.18 7.92 4.23
C ASN A 52 10.48 8.72 4.43
N ALA A 53 11.63 8.18 4.06
CA ALA A 53 12.94 8.81 4.28
C ALA A 53 13.11 10.16 3.55
N GLY A 54 12.34 10.42 2.50
CA GLY A 54 12.36 11.71 1.79
C GLY A 54 11.70 12.86 2.55
N ASP A 55 10.82 12.56 3.52
CA ASP A 55 9.98 13.53 4.22
C ASP A 55 10.27 13.64 5.72
N TYR A 56 11.11 12.76 6.27
CA TYR A 56 11.45 12.70 7.68
C TYR A 56 12.95 12.53 7.87
N THR A 57 13.47 13.02 9.00
CA THR A 57 14.87 12.83 9.37
C THR A 57 15.15 11.41 9.84
N GLU A 58 16.41 10.99 9.85
CA GLU A 58 16.82 9.68 10.38
C GLU A 58 16.38 9.48 11.83
N GLU A 59 16.47 10.52 12.66
CA GLU A 59 16.03 10.50 14.04
C GLU A 59 14.51 10.26 14.14
N GLN A 60 13.72 10.94 13.29
CA GLN A 60 12.28 10.76 13.22
C GLN A 60 11.91 9.35 12.75
N LEU A 61 12.57 8.82 11.74
CA LEU A 61 12.35 7.45 11.26
C LEU A 61 12.69 6.41 12.32
N ALA A 62 13.79 6.59 13.04
CA ALA A 62 14.19 5.70 14.13
C ALA A 62 13.22 5.72 15.30
N ALA A 63 12.64 6.89 15.61
CA ALA A 63 11.62 7.02 16.64
C ALA A 63 10.28 6.40 16.22
N TRP A 64 9.93 6.48 14.94
CA TRP A 64 8.70 5.91 14.38
C TRP A 64 8.77 4.39 14.27
N ALA A 65 9.87 3.85 13.73
CA ALA A 65 10.08 2.43 13.53
C ALA A 65 11.51 2.05 13.95
N ASP A 66 11.66 1.62 15.20
CA ASP A 66 12.96 1.25 15.78
C ASP A 66 13.34 -0.22 15.57
N GLY A 67 12.52 -0.99 14.85
CA GLY A 67 12.70 -2.41 14.63
C GLY A 67 12.27 -3.30 15.80
N ARG A 68 11.65 -2.73 16.83
CA ARG A 68 11.22 -3.43 18.05
C ARG A 68 9.72 -3.32 18.25
N VAL A 69 8.95 -3.92 17.36
CA VAL A 69 7.49 -3.97 17.50
C VAL A 69 7.12 -4.98 18.58
N ASP A 70 6.21 -4.57 19.47
CA ASP A 70 5.50 -5.51 20.35
C ASP A 70 4.51 -6.33 19.50
N LEU A 71 4.95 -7.51 19.08
CA LEU A 71 4.17 -8.39 18.18
C LEU A 71 2.88 -8.87 18.84
N GLU A 72 2.85 -9.07 20.16
CA GLU A 72 1.61 -9.44 20.85
C GLU A 72 0.59 -8.31 20.83
N ALA A 73 1.01 -7.08 21.10
CA ALA A 73 0.15 -5.90 21.05
C ALA A 73 -0.37 -5.65 19.62
N TRP A 74 0.48 -5.81 18.61
CA TRP A 74 0.09 -5.69 17.22
C TRP A 74 -0.91 -6.76 16.82
N ASP A 75 -0.66 -8.02 17.14
CA ASP A 75 -1.58 -9.12 16.84
C ASP A 75 -2.96 -8.89 17.49
N ARG A 76 -3.00 -8.50 18.76
CA ARG A 76 -4.26 -8.14 19.43
C ARG A 76 -5.00 -7.02 18.72
N SER A 77 -4.30 -5.98 18.29
CA SER A 77 -4.86 -4.85 17.56
C SER A 77 -5.41 -5.28 16.19
N PHE A 78 -4.63 -6.02 15.40
CA PHE A 78 -5.07 -6.52 14.10
C PHE A 78 -6.29 -7.43 14.19
N ARG A 79 -6.37 -8.25 15.22
CA ARG A 79 -7.52 -9.14 15.43
C ARG A 79 -8.79 -8.43 15.87
N ARG A 80 -8.69 -7.24 16.45
CA ARG A 80 -9.85 -6.40 16.81
C ARG A 80 -10.34 -5.54 15.66
N HIS A 81 -9.47 -5.20 14.73
CA HIS A 81 -9.77 -4.36 13.59
C HIS A 81 -10.15 -5.20 12.36
N HIS A 82 -10.75 -4.55 11.38
CA HIS A 82 -10.78 -5.07 10.01
C HIS A 82 -9.39 -4.95 9.45
N THR A 83 -8.67 -6.05 9.34
CA THR A 83 -7.28 -6.08 8.90
C THR A 83 -7.14 -6.93 7.66
N LEU A 84 -6.58 -6.33 6.61
CA LEU A 84 -6.39 -6.95 5.30
C LEU A 84 -4.92 -6.96 4.91
N VAL A 85 -4.51 -8.00 4.23
CA VAL A 85 -3.18 -8.13 3.64
C VAL A 85 -3.28 -8.33 2.14
N ALA A 86 -2.43 -7.65 1.39
CA ALA A 86 -2.25 -7.85 -0.04
C ALA A 86 -1.09 -8.81 -0.28
N VAL A 87 -1.30 -9.78 -1.16
CA VAL A 87 -0.33 -10.85 -1.46
C VAL A 87 -0.13 -10.94 -2.97
N GLU A 88 1.11 -11.00 -3.41
CA GLU A 88 1.50 -11.29 -4.79
C GLU A 88 2.54 -12.42 -4.78
N ASP A 89 2.29 -13.48 -5.55
CA ASP A 89 3.18 -14.65 -5.62
C ASP A 89 3.62 -15.21 -4.24
N GLY A 90 2.68 -15.23 -3.28
CA GLY A 90 2.93 -15.74 -1.92
C GLY A 90 3.66 -14.77 -0.99
N GLN A 91 4.05 -13.60 -1.46
CA GLN A 91 4.67 -12.55 -0.66
C GLN A 91 3.64 -11.50 -0.22
N ILE A 92 3.67 -11.09 1.03
CA ILE A 92 2.88 -9.94 1.51
C ILE A 92 3.49 -8.66 0.95
N THR A 93 2.67 -7.90 0.22
CA THR A 93 3.08 -6.66 -0.45
C THR A 93 2.47 -5.41 0.15
N GLY A 94 1.50 -5.55 1.04
CA GLY A 94 0.88 -4.45 1.76
C GLY A 94 -0.12 -4.93 2.79
N PHE A 95 -0.47 -4.04 3.70
CA PHE A 95 -1.51 -4.28 4.69
C PHE A 95 -2.15 -2.98 5.16
N GLY A 96 -3.34 -3.09 5.72
CA GLY A 96 -4.02 -2.00 6.39
C GLY A 96 -5.04 -2.51 7.38
N ASP A 97 -5.34 -1.69 8.37
CA ASP A 97 -6.36 -2.00 9.37
C ASP A 97 -7.20 -0.77 9.73
N MET A 98 -8.49 -1.02 9.87
CA MET A 98 -9.51 -0.02 10.16
C MET A 98 -10.40 -0.52 11.30
N ASP A 99 -10.71 0.35 12.25
CA ASP A 99 -11.66 0.03 13.31
C ASP A 99 -13.12 0.22 12.87
N ASP A 100 -14.07 -0.16 13.73
CA ASP A 100 -15.51 -0.06 13.45
C ASP A 100 -16.03 1.38 13.36
N THR A 101 -15.26 2.38 13.80
CA THR A 101 -15.59 3.80 13.68
C THR A 101 -15.23 4.41 12.32
N GLY A 102 -14.51 3.67 11.49
CA GLY A 102 -13.96 4.14 10.22
C GLY A 102 -12.59 4.79 10.35
N TYR A 103 -11.90 4.59 11.46
CA TYR A 103 -10.52 5.06 11.64
C TYR A 103 -9.53 4.06 11.03
N LEU A 104 -8.83 4.51 10.00
CA LEU A 104 -7.73 3.78 9.36
C LEU A 104 -6.46 4.01 10.19
N ASP A 105 -6.03 2.98 10.92
CA ASP A 105 -4.92 3.07 11.85
C ASP A 105 -3.58 2.89 11.14
N ARG A 106 -3.44 1.85 10.31
CA ARG A 106 -2.21 1.54 9.57
C ARG A 106 -2.52 1.25 8.11
N LEU A 107 -1.65 1.73 7.23
CA LEU A 107 -1.66 1.42 5.80
C LEU A 107 -0.22 1.49 5.30
N TYR A 108 0.35 0.36 4.96
CA TYR A 108 1.72 0.26 4.49
C TYR A 108 1.82 -0.66 3.28
N VAL A 109 2.54 -0.21 2.27
CA VAL A 109 2.88 -0.98 1.08
C VAL A 109 4.39 -1.22 1.08
N HIS A 110 4.78 -2.46 0.80
CA HIS A 110 6.17 -2.87 0.74
C HIS A 110 6.97 -1.93 -0.17
N LYS A 111 8.18 -1.59 0.26
CA LYS A 111 9.06 -0.61 -0.42
C LYS A 111 9.31 -0.90 -1.91
N ASP A 112 9.34 -2.17 -2.30
CA ASP A 112 9.58 -2.62 -3.66
C ASP A 112 8.30 -2.79 -4.49
N PHE A 113 7.12 -2.53 -3.91
CA PHE A 113 5.81 -2.69 -4.55
C PHE A 113 4.99 -1.40 -4.59
N GLN A 114 5.65 -0.26 -4.50
CA GLN A 114 5.02 1.06 -4.55
C GLN A 114 4.40 1.34 -5.94
N HIS A 115 3.38 2.20 -5.98
CA HIS A 115 2.74 2.68 -7.21
C HIS A 115 2.09 1.60 -8.09
N ARG A 116 1.62 0.50 -7.48
CA ARG A 116 0.94 -0.61 -8.16
C ARG A 116 -0.56 -0.71 -7.84
N GLY A 117 -1.12 0.30 -7.18
CA GLY A 117 -2.53 0.30 -6.78
C GLY A 117 -2.85 -0.53 -5.53
N ILE A 118 -1.87 -1.03 -4.79
CA ILE A 118 -2.07 -1.87 -3.60
C ILE A 118 -2.77 -1.09 -2.50
N ALA A 119 -2.30 0.12 -2.18
CA ALA A 119 -2.92 0.98 -1.16
C ALA A 119 -4.38 1.32 -1.53
N THR A 120 -4.65 1.62 -2.79
CA THR A 120 -6.01 1.87 -3.29
C THR A 120 -6.91 0.67 -3.09
N ALA A 121 -6.45 -0.52 -3.47
CA ALA A 121 -7.23 -1.75 -3.34
C ALA A 121 -7.51 -2.12 -1.88
N LEU A 122 -6.54 -1.93 -0.98
CA LEU A 122 -6.73 -2.13 0.46
C LEU A 122 -7.75 -1.16 1.03
N CYS A 123 -7.64 0.13 0.72
CA CYS A 123 -8.60 1.14 1.18
C CYS A 123 -10.01 0.90 0.65
N ASP A 124 -10.16 0.52 -0.63
CA ASP A 124 -11.47 0.22 -1.20
C ASP A 124 -12.17 -0.91 -0.43
N LYS A 125 -11.45 -1.97 -0.10
CA LYS A 125 -12.00 -3.09 0.66
C LYS A 125 -12.27 -2.75 2.12
N LEU A 126 -11.39 -1.99 2.78
CA LEU A 126 -11.59 -1.56 4.16
C LEU A 126 -12.77 -0.61 4.29
N GLU A 127 -12.84 0.41 3.45
CA GLU A 127 -13.97 1.35 3.43
C GLU A 127 -15.29 0.66 3.05
N GLY A 128 -15.25 -0.35 2.21
CA GLY A 128 -16.41 -1.17 1.87
C GLY A 128 -16.86 -2.13 2.97
N ALA A 129 -15.97 -2.51 3.88
CA ALA A 129 -16.26 -3.43 4.98
C ALA A 129 -16.84 -2.75 6.22
N VAL A 130 -16.56 -1.46 6.41
CA VAL A 130 -16.95 -0.69 7.60
C VAL A 130 -18.06 0.29 7.23
N ARG A 131 -19.16 0.25 7.96
CA ARG A 131 -20.24 1.24 7.84
C ARG A 131 -20.02 2.36 8.84
N ALA A 132 -19.52 3.49 8.35
CA ALA A 132 -19.27 4.68 9.15
C ALA A 132 -19.71 5.93 8.38
N PRO A 133 -20.19 6.98 9.07
CA PRO A 133 -20.61 8.23 8.41
C PRO A 133 -19.42 8.98 7.78
N ARG A 134 -18.21 8.68 8.25
CA ARG A 134 -16.96 9.24 7.74
C ARG A 134 -15.81 8.28 8.00
N PHE A 135 -14.78 8.40 7.18
CA PHE A 135 -13.50 7.73 7.37
C PHE A 135 -12.45 8.74 7.81
N THR A 136 -11.61 8.36 8.76
CA THR A 136 -10.57 9.22 9.32
C THR A 136 -9.23 8.50 9.31
N THR A 137 -8.14 9.25 9.22
CA THR A 137 -6.80 8.72 9.37
C THR A 137 -5.84 9.83 9.85
N HIS A 138 -4.72 9.42 10.45
CA HIS A 138 -3.60 10.30 10.72
C HIS A 138 -2.50 10.01 9.69
N ALA A 139 -2.49 10.78 8.60
CA ALA A 139 -1.60 10.56 7.47
C ALA A 139 -0.22 11.17 7.71
N SER A 140 0.83 10.42 7.37
CA SER A 140 2.17 10.98 7.26
C SER A 140 2.26 12.06 6.18
N ILE A 141 3.32 12.85 6.20
CA ILE A 141 3.63 13.81 5.13
C ILE A 141 3.65 13.08 3.78
N THR A 142 4.29 11.91 3.73
CA THR A 142 4.42 11.09 2.51
C THR A 142 3.08 10.57 2.00
N ALA A 143 2.19 10.14 2.89
CA ALA A 143 0.90 9.55 2.53
C ALA A 143 -0.20 10.58 2.25
N LYS A 144 -0.06 11.82 2.73
CA LYS A 144 -1.06 12.88 2.55
C LYS A 144 -1.55 13.03 1.12
N PRO A 145 -0.70 13.11 0.07
CA PRO A 145 -1.16 13.23 -1.31
C PRO A 145 -2.02 12.05 -1.79
N PHE A 146 -1.72 10.84 -1.34
CA PHE A 146 -2.51 9.65 -1.65
C PHE A 146 -3.94 9.79 -1.10
N PHE A 147 -4.09 10.20 0.15
CA PHE A 147 -5.40 10.37 0.77
C PHE A 147 -6.17 11.54 0.16
N GLU A 148 -5.51 12.64 -0.20
CA GLU A 148 -6.14 13.76 -0.90
C GLU A 148 -6.75 13.31 -2.23
N ARG A 149 -6.03 12.52 -3.02
CA ARG A 149 -6.55 11.94 -4.27
C ARG A 149 -7.72 10.99 -4.06
N ARG A 150 -7.81 10.40 -2.87
CA ARG A 150 -8.92 9.53 -2.45
C ARG A 150 -10.17 10.29 -1.94
N GLY A 151 -10.10 11.61 -1.85
CA GLY A 151 -11.18 12.45 -1.36
C GLY A 151 -11.12 12.76 0.13
N TYR A 152 -10.04 12.40 0.82
CA TYR A 152 -9.81 12.86 2.19
C TYR A 152 -9.35 14.32 2.18
N LYS A 153 -9.76 15.06 3.20
CA LYS A 153 -9.33 16.45 3.42
C LYS A 153 -8.51 16.54 4.71
N ALA A 154 -7.38 17.19 4.65
CA ALA A 154 -6.59 17.51 5.83
C ALA A 154 -7.32 18.59 6.65
N VAL A 155 -7.72 18.25 7.86
CA VAL A 155 -8.44 19.16 8.75
C VAL A 155 -7.54 19.73 9.85
N LYS A 156 -6.40 19.09 10.10
CA LYS A 156 -5.43 19.54 11.10
C LYS A 156 -4.05 19.00 10.78
N GLU A 157 -3.04 19.86 10.81
CA GLU A 157 -1.65 19.47 10.95
C GLU A 157 -1.33 19.32 12.44
N GLN A 158 -0.61 18.29 12.80
CA GLN A 158 -0.22 18.07 14.20
C GLN A 158 1.18 17.52 14.33
N GLN A 159 1.76 17.74 15.52
CA GLN A 159 3.00 17.12 15.95
C GLN A 159 2.68 16.01 16.91
N VAL A 160 3.14 14.81 16.60
CA VAL A 160 3.01 13.64 17.48
C VAL A 160 4.37 13.27 18.04
N GLU A 161 4.44 13.01 19.33
CA GLU A 161 5.67 12.60 19.99
C GLU A 161 5.82 11.08 19.93
N ARG A 162 6.98 10.65 19.47
CA ARG A 162 7.41 9.25 19.50
C ARG A 162 8.81 9.20 20.14
N LYS A 163 8.93 8.56 21.31
CA LYS A 163 10.22 8.41 22.00
C LYS A 163 10.99 9.75 22.15
N GLY A 164 10.26 10.80 22.53
CA GLY A 164 10.81 12.15 22.67
C GLY A 164 11.08 12.91 21.40
N VAL A 165 10.74 12.36 20.24
CA VAL A 165 10.92 13.01 18.93
C VAL A 165 9.57 13.41 18.35
N LEU A 166 9.46 14.65 17.86
CA LEU A 166 8.24 15.16 17.24
C LEU A 166 8.21 14.81 15.74
N LEU A 167 7.08 14.23 15.32
CA LEU A 167 6.80 13.95 13.92
C LEU A 167 5.55 14.70 13.48
N THR A 168 5.61 15.33 12.31
CA THR A 168 4.45 15.97 11.69
C THR A 168 3.58 14.91 11.02
N ASN A 169 2.27 14.95 11.29
CA ASN A 169 1.27 14.25 10.50
C ASN A 169 0.00 15.10 10.34
N TYR A 170 -0.97 14.57 9.61
CA TYR A 170 -2.20 15.27 9.28
C TYR A 170 -3.41 14.44 9.67
N VAL A 171 -4.34 15.03 10.42
CA VAL A 171 -5.67 14.45 10.62
C VAL A 171 -6.46 14.68 9.33
N MET A 172 -6.89 13.61 8.71
CA MET A 172 -7.61 13.64 7.44
C MET A 172 -8.96 12.95 7.56
N ILE A 173 -9.96 13.51 6.89
CA ILE A 173 -11.35 13.04 6.94
C ILE A 173 -11.92 12.94 5.53
N LYS A 174 -12.60 11.82 5.26
CA LYS A 174 -13.43 11.62 4.09
C LYS A 174 -14.86 11.37 4.55
N GLU A 175 -15.79 12.25 4.17
CA GLU A 175 -17.21 12.03 4.41
C GLU A 175 -17.70 10.94 3.45
N GLU A 176 -18.50 10.01 3.96
CA GLU A 176 -19.21 9.09 3.09
C GLU A 176 -20.30 9.88 2.37
N GLY A 177 -20.30 9.83 1.03
CA GLY A 177 -21.25 10.62 0.24
C GLY A 177 -22.68 10.29 0.63
N SER A 178 -23.42 11.29 1.07
CA SER A 178 -24.86 11.20 1.15
C SER A 178 -25.37 10.97 -0.27
N CYS A 179 -25.88 9.77 -0.55
CA CYS A 179 -26.69 9.53 -1.74
C CYS A 179 -28.00 10.31 -1.66
#